data_4a078e5393c5184a80791cdb7ef98b75
#
_entry.id   4a078e5393c5184a80791cdb7ef98b75
#
_cell.length_a   1.000
_cell.length_b   1.000
_cell.length_c   1.000
_cell.angle_alpha   90.00
_cell.angle_beta   90.00
_cell.angle_gamma   90.00
#
_symmetry.space_group_name_H-M   'P 1'
#
loop_
_entity.id
_entity.type
_entity.pdbx_description
1 polymer ?
#
loop_
_entity_poly.entity_id
_entity_poly.type
_entity_poly.pdbx_seq_one_letter_code
_entity_poly.pdbx_strand_id
1 'polypeptide(L)'
;MWHGGHSKTYLGKGCEGTVGILKKSGADVVLMVETYGAAPMVADSLGYQYHLISDNLCIYSRYPIVEKYAFPDSIGTFNFGGVKIDMDGTPVRIFDTWLHYLPDMRLVPTDKTEEEILAWETAGTRDDEIRKILSVLKPMLAEADSIPVIMGGDFNVHSHLDWTEETRNLYNHGGAVVRWPVSVAMEKAGFKDSFREMNPDAAAKLGVTWLTDADSLETECRADRIDFIYYRGKTIQATTSECYDNSLGKTFTFEGEDFFYPSDHGFVLSEFVLK
;
A
#
# COMPACT_ATOMS: atom_id res chain seq x y z
N MET A 1 2.48 -5.25 1.83
CA MET A 1 1.13 -4.68 1.65
C MET A 1 0.36 -5.58 0.71
N TRP A 2 -0.84 -6.00 1.08
CA TRP A 2 -1.72 -6.89 0.33
C TRP A 2 -3.13 -6.29 0.23
N HIS A 3 -3.65 -6.16 -0.97
CA HIS A 3 -5.04 -5.76 -1.18
C HIS A 3 -5.89 -7.03 -1.36
N GLY A 4 -6.88 -7.24 -0.48
CA GLY A 4 -7.71 -8.45 -0.50
C GLY A 4 -8.64 -8.54 -1.71
N GLY A 5 -8.90 -7.42 -2.32
CA GLY A 5 -9.68 -7.30 -3.54
C GLY A 5 -11.08 -7.87 -3.42
N HIS A 6 -11.56 -8.46 -4.48
CA HIS A 6 -12.90 -9.06 -4.56
C HIS A 6 -13.02 -10.41 -3.83
N SER A 7 -12.37 -10.56 -2.67
CA SER A 7 -12.37 -11.80 -1.90
C SER A 7 -13.77 -12.36 -1.62
N LYS A 8 -14.80 -11.52 -1.57
CA LYS A 8 -16.20 -11.98 -1.47
C LYS A 8 -16.65 -12.85 -2.65
N THR A 9 -16.17 -12.55 -3.84
CA THR A 9 -16.49 -13.32 -5.06
C THR A 9 -15.79 -14.69 -5.05
N TYR A 10 -14.62 -14.78 -4.39
CA TYR A 10 -13.76 -15.95 -4.40
C TYR A 10 -13.53 -16.53 -3.01
N LEU A 11 -14.49 -16.40 -2.06
CA LEU A 11 -14.37 -16.76 -0.65
C LEU A 11 -13.83 -18.18 -0.53
N GLY A 12 -13.68 -19.10 -0.98
CA GLY A 12 -12.96 -20.39 -0.83
C GLY A 12 -11.57 -20.31 -1.41
N LYS A 13 -11.46 -20.32 -2.74
CA LYS A 13 -10.18 -20.30 -3.49
C LYS A 13 -9.37 -19.02 -3.25
N GLY A 14 -10.06 -17.90 -3.05
CA GLY A 14 -9.40 -16.63 -2.79
C GLY A 14 -8.62 -16.65 -1.49
N CYS A 15 -9.22 -17.15 -0.44
CA CYS A 15 -8.56 -17.30 0.86
C CYS A 15 -7.38 -18.28 0.80
N GLU A 16 -7.52 -19.41 0.10
CA GLU A 16 -6.41 -20.35 -0.10
C GLU A 16 -5.26 -19.72 -0.87
N GLY A 17 -5.55 -18.98 -1.95
CA GLY A 17 -4.56 -18.26 -2.74
C GLY A 17 -3.83 -17.19 -1.92
N THR A 18 -4.58 -16.35 -1.21
CA THR A 18 -4.01 -15.34 -0.31
C THR A 18 -3.08 -15.98 0.72
N VAL A 19 -3.57 -16.98 1.46
CA VAL A 19 -2.78 -17.67 2.50
C VAL A 19 -1.55 -18.36 1.90
N GLY A 20 -1.68 -18.97 0.73
CA GLY A 20 -0.57 -19.63 0.04
C GLY A 20 0.55 -18.63 -0.31
N ILE A 21 0.20 -17.51 -0.96
CA ILE A 21 1.15 -16.46 -1.33
C ILE A 21 1.78 -15.83 -0.08
N LEU A 22 0.99 -15.49 0.94
CA LEU A 22 1.51 -14.90 2.18
C LEU A 22 2.45 -15.85 2.93
N LYS A 23 2.15 -17.14 3.00
CA LYS A 23 3.07 -18.14 3.56
C LYS A 23 4.37 -18.23 2.77
N LYS A 24 4.26 -18.26 1.45
CA LYS A 24 5.42 -18.35 0.55
C LYS A 24 6.30 -17.12 0.60
N SER A 25 5.71 -15.92 0.75
CA SER A 25 6.47 -14.67 0.90
C SER A 25 7.31 -14.63 2.17
N GLY A 26 6.93 -15.39 3.21
CA GLY A 26 7.60 -15.35 4.50
C GLY A 26 7.49 -14.02 5.24
N ALA A 27 6.60 -13.11 4.80
CA ALA A 27 6.44 -11.79 5.38
C ALA A 27 6.13 -11.85 6.87
N ASP A 28 6.87 -11.12 7.70
CA ASP A 28 6.67 -11.06 9.15
C ASP A 28 5.46 -10.23 9.55
N VAL A 29 5.13 -9.24 8.72
CA VAL A 29 4.00 -8.32 8.91
C VAL A 29 3.25 -8.19 7.61
N VAL A 30 1.92 -8.26 7.66
CA VAL A 30 1.05 -8.04 6.51
C VAL A 30 0.09 -6.90 6.83
N LEU A 31 0.08 -5.89 5.97
CA LEU A 31 -0.90 -4.82 5.94
C LEU A 31 -1.92 -5.20 4.88
N MET A 32 -3.17 -5.41 5.27
CA MET A 32 -4.20 -5.90 4.36
C MET A 32 -5.39 -4.97 4.29
N VAL A 33 -5.67 -4.53 3.08
CA VAL A 33 -6.89 -3.82 2.72
C VAL A 33 -7.92 -4.82 2.18
N GLU A 34 -9.21 -4.55 2.36
CA GLU A 34 -10.33 -5.39 1.92
C GLU A 34 -10.32 -6.83 2.46
N THR A 35 -10.25 -6.97 3.78
CA THR A 35 -10.28 -8.29 4.44
C THR A 35 -11.64 -9.00 4.36
N TYR A 36 -12.73 -8.24 4.32
CA TYR A 36 -14.11 -8.72 4.17
C TYR A 36 -14.48 -9.95 5.03
N GLY A 37 -14.09 -9.93 6.31
CA GLY A 37 -14.39 -11.01 7.25
C GLY A 37 -13.40 -12.20 7.21
N ALA A 38 -12.41 -12.19 6.33
CA ALA A 38 -11.41 -13.25 6.24
C ALA A 38 -10.30 -13.17 7.31
N ALA A 39 -10.23 -12.04 8.05
CA ALA A 39 -9.12 -11.77 8.97
C ALA A 39 -8.80 -12.90 9.97
N PRO A 40 -9.76 -13.49 10.70
CA PRO A 40 -9.47 -14.57 11.64
C PRO A 40 -8.88 -15.80 10.94
N MET A 41 -9.45 -16.19 9.79
CA MET A 41 -9.03 -17.37 9.05
C MET A 41 -7.61 -17.20 8.48
N VAL A 42 -7.29 -16.03 7.95
CA VAL A 42 -5.93 -15.71 7.47
C VAL A 42 -4.94 -15.77 8.63
N ALA A 43 -5.26 -15.12 9.76
CA ALA A 43 -4.43 -15.12 10.97
C ALA A 43 -4.15 -16.54 11.49
N ASP A 44 -5.19 -17.35 11.64
CA ASP A 44 -5.08 -18.74 12.10
C ASP A 44 -4.23 -19.59 11.13
N SER A 45 -4.43 -19.39 9.83
CA SER A 45 -3.68 -20.13 8.79
C SER A 45 -2.20 -19.76 8.77
N LEU A 46 -1.85 -18.52 9.06
CA LEU A 46 -0.47 -18.03 9.14
C LEU A 46 0.17 -18.33 10.51
N GLY A 47 -0.64 -18.54 11.56
CA GLY A 47 -0.18 -18.58 12.94
C GLY A 47 0.23 -17.20 13.47
N TYR A 48 -0.39 -16.13 12.99
CA TYR A 48 -0.06 -14.75 13.34
C TYR A 48 -1.05 -14.14 14.31
N GLN A 49 -0.58 -13.21 15.12
CA GLN A 49 -1.46 -12.26 15.79
C GLN A 49 -2.05 -11.30 14.76
N TYR A 50 -3.22 -10.73 15.05
CA TYR A 50 -3.81 -9.73 14.19
C TYR A 50 -4.54 -8.64 14.95
N HIS A 51 -4.65 -7.50 14.31
CA HIS A 51 -5.50 -6.40 14.71
C HIS A 51 -6.43 -6.02 13.57
N LEU A 52 -7.70 -6.40 13.71
CA LEU A 52 -8.76 -5.96 12.81
C LEU A 52 -9.12 -4.52 13.19
N ILE A 53 -8.73 -3.57 12.34
CA ILE A 53 -9.01 -2.14 12.53
C ILE A 53 -10.46 -1.86 12.14
N SER A 54 -10.87 -2.43 11.00
CA SER A 54 -12.24 -2.44 10.48
C SER A 54 -12.42 -3.68 9.61
N ASP A 55 -13.62 -3.92 9.08
CA ASP A 55 -13.85 -5.01 8.11
C ASP A 55 -13.00 -4.90 6.84
N ASN A 56 -12.37 -3.74 6.64
CA ASN A 56 -11.56 -3.45 5.46
C ASN A 56 -10.06 -3.37 5.74
N LEU A 57 -9.63 -3.15 6.97
CA LEU A 57 -8.23 -2.98 7.33
C LEU A 57 -7.80 -3.95 8.42
N CYS A 58 -6.73 -4.70 8.16
CA CYS A 58 -6.18 -5.63 9.13
C CYS A 58 -4.66 -5.70 9.07
N ILE A 59 -4.03 -5.61 10.23
CA ILE A 59 -2.60 -5.83 10.39
C ILE A 59 -2.39 -7.22 10.99
N TYR A 60 -1.61 -8.07 10.31
CA TYR A 60 -1.16 -9.35 10.83
C TYR A 60 0.32 -9.27 11.16
N SER A 61 0.73 -9.94 12.24
CA SER A 61 2.11 -9.94 12.68
C SER A 61 2.52 -11.30 13.25
N ARG A 62 3.69 -11.77 12.82
CA ARG A 62 4.37 -12.91 13.43
C ARG A 62 4.85 -12.56 14.85
N TYR A 63 5.15 -11.29 15.07
CA TYR A 63 5.63 -10.76 16.34
C TYR A 63 4.49 -10.28 17.23
N PRO A 64 4.69 -10.21 18.58
CA PRO A 64 3.67 -9.73 19.49
C PRO A 64 3.19 -8.32 19.17
N ILE A 65 1.86 -8.15 19.10
CA ILE A 65 1.22 -6.84 19.07
C ILE A 65 1.13 -6.35 20.52
N VAL A 66 1.96 -5.37 20.87
CA VAL A 66 2.08 -4.87 22.26
C VAL A 66 1.23 -3.63 22.53
N GLU A 67 0.77 -2.94 21.48
CA GLU A 67 -0.11 -1.78 21.60
C GLU A 67 -1.00 -1.68 20.36
N LYS A 68 -2.26 -1.32 20.55
CA LYS A 68 -3.19 -0.96 19.49
C LYS A 68 -3.50 0.53 19.63
N TYR A 69 -3.28 1.29 18.56
CA TYR A 69 -3.49 2.74 18.64
C TYR A 69 -4.96 3.10 18.49
N ALA A 70 -5.41 4.02 19.33
CA ALA A 70 -6.72 4.66 19.21
C ALA A 70 -6.52 6.06 18.64
N PHE A 71 -7.28 6.39 17.61
CA PHE A 71 -7.27 7.70 16.97
C PHE A 71 -8.61 8.42 17.18
N PRO A 72 -8.64 9.76 17.07
CA PRO A 72 -9.89 10.50 17.12
C PRO A 72 -10.87 10.04 16.04
N ASP A 73 -12.19 10.10 16.32
CA ASP A 73 -13.25 9.70 15.39
C ASP A 73 -13.17 10.42 14.03
N SER A 74 -12.57 11.61 13.99
CA SER A 74 -12.33 12.37 12.76
C SER A 74 -11.40 11.70 11.76
N ILE A 75 -10.63 10.69 12.20
CA ILE A 75 -9.73 9.89 11.31
C ILE A 75 -10.52 8.75 10.67
N GLY A 76 -11.44 8.12 11.40
CA GLY A 76 -12.20 6.96 10.92
C GLY A 76 -11.35 5.69 10.80
N THR A 77 -11.75 4.64 11.50
CA THR A 77 -11.06 3.33 11.43
C THR A 77 -11.21 2.63 10.08
N PHE A 78 -12.14 3.09 9.24
CA PHE A 78 -12.30 2.57 7.88
C PHE A 78 -11.05 2.86 7.02
N ASN A 79 -10.45 4.02 7.22
CA ASN A 79 -9.39 4.53 6.38
C ASN A 79 -8.00 4.38 6.98
N PHE A 80 -7.87 4.20 8.30
CA PHE A 80 -6.58 4.23 8.95
C PHE A 80 -6.59 3.58 10.34
N GLY A 81 -5.50 2.90 10.67
CA GLY A 81 -5.25 2.36 12.00
C GLY A 81 -3.84 1.86 12.14
N GLY A 82 -3.49 1.39 13.35
CA GLY A 82 -2.14 0.94 13.57
C GLY A 82 -1.90 0.24 14.89
N VAL A 83 -0.72 -0.38 14.96
CA VAL A 83 -0.23 -1.11 16.12
C VAL A 83 1.24 -0.79 16.39
N LYS A 84 1.70 -1.11 17.59
CA LYS A 84 3.12 -1.31 17.87
C LYS A 84 3.36 -2.79 18.06
N ILE A 85 4.36 -3.32 17.38
CA ILE A 85 4.84 -4.69 17.53
C ILE A 85 6.18 -4.70 18.23
N ASP A 86 6.50 -5.81 18.87
CA ASP A 86 7.81 -6.05 19.47
C ASP A 86 8.56 -7.11 18.64
N MET A 87 9.54 -6.68 17.88
CA MET A 87 10.39 -7.56 17.08
C MET A 87 11.63 -7.95 17.89
N ASP A 88 11.46 -8.96 18.75
CA ASP A 88 12.53 -9.50 19.61
C ASP A 88 13.23 -8.43 20.45
N GLY A 89 12.43 -7.57 21.10
CA GLY A 89 12.90 -6.46 21.93
C GLY A 89 13.07 -5.13 21.18
N THR A 90 12.84 -5.10 19.87
CA THR A 90 12.88 -3.88 19.05
C THR A 90 11.44 -3.44 18.69
N PRO A 91 10.94 -2.36 19.29
CA PRO A 91 9.60 -1.88 18.98
C PRO A 91 9.55 -1.24 17.59
N VAL A 92 8.48 -1.55 16.82
CA VAL A 92 8.20 -0.94 15.52
C VAL A 92 6.74 -0.52 15.46
N ARG A 93 6.46 0.67 14.96
CA ARG A 93 5.10 1.16 14.71
C ARG A 93 4.67 0.81 13.30
N ILE A 94 3.53 0.17 13.19
CA ILE A 94 2.97 -0.30 11.92
C ILE A 94 1.61 0.34 11.74
N PHE A 95 1.40 0.95 10.58
CA PHE A 95 0.12 1.58 10.20
C PHE A 95 -0.36 1.05 8.87
N ASP A 96 -1.68 0.89 8.76
CA ASP A 96 -2.37 0.49 7.55
C ASP A 96 -3.39 1.57 7.17
N THR A 97 -3.53 1.85 5.86
CA THR A 97 -4.44 2.89 5.35
C THR A 97 -5.11 2.47 4.06
N TRP A 98 -6.34 2.95 3.88
CA TRP A 98 -7.08 2.88 2.63
C TRP A 98 -7.72 4.24 2.36
N LEU A 99 -7.08 5.05 1.51
CA LEU A 99 -7.60 6.37 1.17
C LEU A 99 -8.78 6.24 0.19
N HIS A 100 -9.59 7.29 0.11
CA HIS A 100 -10.79 7.29 -0.70
C HIS A 100 -10.47 7.11 -2.20
N TYR A 101 -11.27 6.31 -2.90
CA TYR A 101 -11.01 5.93 -4.30
C TYR A 101 -11.37 7.00 -5.34
N LEU A 102 -12.11 8.06 -4.96
CA LEU A 102 -12.50 9.13 -5.90
C LEU A 102 -11.69 10.42 -5.69
N PRO A 103 -11.41 11.14 -6.80
CA PRO A 103 -11.70 10.80 -8.19
C PRO A 103 -10.91 9.57 -8.66
N ASP A 104 -11.51 8.80 -9.55
CA ASP A 104 -10.92 7.55 -10.07
C ASP A 104 -9.66 7.83 -10.88
N MET A 105 -8.52 7.28 -10.47
CA MET A 105 -7.21 7.51 -11.09
C MET A 105 -7.11 7.02 -12.55
N ARG A 106 -8.00 6.13 -12.99
CA ARG A 106 -8.11 5.76 -14.40
C ARG A 106 -8.50 6.94 -15.28
N LEU A 107 -9.17 7.93 -14.70
CA LEU A 107 -9.75 9.08 -15.40
C LEU A 107 -8.91 10.35 -15.29
N VAL A 108 -7.63 10.25 -14.90
CA VAL A 108 -6.74 11.42 -14.83
C VAL A 108 -6.77 12.16 -16.19
N PRO A 109 -7.10 13.46 -16.20
CA PRO A 109 -7.18 14.25 -17.42
C PRO A 109 -5.79 14.67 -17.91
N THR A 110 -5.03 13.72 -18.47
CA THR A 110 -3.62 13.90 -18.87
C THR A 110 -3.41 14.90 -20.00
N ASP A 111 -4.48 15.33 -20.68
CA ASP A 111 -4.48 16.39 -21.69
C ASP A 111 -4.50 17.80 -21.08
N LYS A 112 -4.55 17.91 -19.76
CA LYS A 112 -4.61 19.17 -18.99
C LYS A 112 -3.26 19.55 -18.41
N THR A 113 -3.17 20.79 -17.94
CA THR A 113 -2.02 21.26 -17.17
C THR A 113 -1.94 20.58 -15.80
N GLU A 114 -0.75 20.57 -15.20
CA GLU A 114 -0.57 20.05 -13.82
C GLU A 114 -1.55 20.72 -12.84
N GLU A 115 -1.74 22.03 -12.93
CA GLU A 115 -2.67 22.78 -12.06
C GLU A 115 -4.12 22.28 -12.20
N GLU A 116 -4.58 22.02 -13.42
CA GLU A 116 -5.92 21.50 -13.68
C GLU A 116 -6.06 20.05 -13.20
N ILE A 117 -5.02 19.22 -13.37
CA ILE A 117 -4.99 17.85 -12.86
C ILE A 117 -5.05 17.85 -11.32
N LEU A 118 -4.27 18.70 -10.67
CA LEU A 118 -4.28 18.83 -9.22
C LEU A 118 -5.61 19.37 -8.70
N ALA A 119 -6.24 20.30 -9.41
CA ALA A 119 -7.58 20.77 -9.07
C ALA A 119 -8.64 19.66 -9.19
N TRP A 120 -8.51 18.80 -10.20
CA TRP A 120 -9.36 17.61 -10.35
C TRP A 120 -9.13 16.60 -9.20
N GLU A 121 -7.87 16.35 -8.79
CA GLU A 121 -7.54 15.47 -7.66
C GLU A 121 -8.09 16.01 -6.34
N THR A 122 -7.90 17.31 -6.07
CA THR A 122 -8.34 17.95 -4.82
C THR A 122 -9.88 18.12 -4.72
N ALA A 123 -10.63 17.83 -5.78
CA ALA A 123 -12.08 17.66 -5.70
C ALA A 123 -12.47 16.42 -4.89
N GLY A 124 -11.55 15.48 -4.65
CA GLY A 124 -11.69 14.33 -3.75
C GLY A 124 -11.28 14.67 -2.31
N THR A 125 -10.97 13.63 -1.52
CA THR A 125 -10.69 13.77 -0.09
C THR A 125 -9.31 13.27 0.33
N ARG A 126 -8.57 12.59 -0.56
CA ARG A 126 -7.31 11.91 -0.23
C ARG A 126 -6.24 12.81 0.38
N ASP A 127 -6.10 14.01 -0.14
CA ASP A 127 -5.14 14.98 0.39
C ASP A 127 -5.56 15.55 1.76
N ASP A 128 -6.84 15.63 2.05
CA ASP A 128 -7.38 15.94 3.39
C ASP A 128 -7.17 14.76 4.35
N GLU A 129 -7.43 13.55 3.89
CA GLU A 129 -7.26 12.32 4.68
C GLU A 129 -5.81 12.17 5.10
N ILE A 130 -4.86 12.22 4.16
CA ILE A 130 -3.45 12.07 4.49
C ILE A 130 -2.93 13.19 5.39
N ARG A 131 -3.39 14.45 5.21
CA ARG A 131 -3.02 15.56 6.11
C ARG A 131 -3.51 15.32 7.55
N LYS A 132 -4.74 14.81 7.73
CA LYS A 132 -5.28 14.44 9.04
C LYS A 132 -4.49 13.29 9.66
N ILE A 133 -4.22 12.23 8.90
CA ILE A 133 -3.40 11.08 9.34
C ILE A 133 -2.02 11.55 9.80
N LEU A 134 -1.31 12.32 8.98
CA LEU A 134 0.00 12.84 9.33
C LEU A 134 -0.03 13.77 10.55
N SER A 135 -1.11 14.52 10.75
CA SER A 135 -1.29 15.37 11.92
C SER A 135 -1.37 14.57 13.22
N VAL A 136 -2.14 13.48 13.24
CA VAL A 136 -2.25 12.62 14.44
C VAL A 136 -1.00 11.79 14.66
N LEU A 137 -0.25 11.46 13.62
CA LEU A 137 1.02 10.76 13.71
C LEU A 137 2.19 11.64 14.15
N LYS A 138 2.05 12.97 14.13
CA LYS A 138 3.15 13.90 14.40
C LYS A 138 3.96 13.59 15.67
N PRO A 139 3.36 13.26 16.84
CA PRO A 139 4.11 12.88 18.02
C PRO A 139 4.95 11.60 17.81
N MET A 140 4.39 10.58 17.16
CA MET A 140 5.05 9.32 16.88
C MET A 140 6.18 9.48 15.86
N LEU A 141 5.99 10.36 14.86
CA LEU A 141 7.00 10.69 13.86
C LEU A 141 8.18 11.47 14.47
N ALA A 142 7.97 12.23 15.53
CA ALA A 142 9.05 12.89 16.26
C ALA A 142 9.98 11.90 16.96
N GLU A 143 9.48 10.72 17.28
CA GLU A 143 10.22 9.62 17.94
C GLU A 143 10.71 8.54 16.94
N ALA A 144 10.48 8.71 15.64
CA ALA A 144 10.74 7.67 14.63
C ALA A 144 12.20 7.22 14.55
N ASP A 145 13.14 8.07 14.96
CA ASP A 145 14.56 7.71 15.04
C ASP A 145 14.87 6.67 16.16
N SER A 146 13.98 6.53 17.14
CA SER A 146 14.10 5.56 18.23
C SER A 146 13.12 4.39 18.07
N ILE A 147 11.92 4.66 17.58
CA ILE A 147 10.89 3.65 17.29
C ILE A 147 10.44 3.87 15.86
N PRO A 148 11.01 3.11 14.90
CA PRO A 148 10.74 3.32 13.49
C PRO A 148 9.26 3.09 13.14
N VAL A 149 8.85 3.72 12.05
CA VAL A 149 7.47 3.70 11.57
C VAL A 149 7.45 3.09 10.16
N ILE A 150 6.58 2.12 9.97
CA ILE A 150 6.18 1.60 8.65
C ILE A 150 4.70 1.93 8.47
N MET A 151 4.35 2.44 7.31
CA MET A 151 2.98 2.73 6.91
C MET A 151 2.76 2.24 5.50
N GLY A 152 1.80 1.36 5.30
CA GLY A 152 1.43 0.88 3.98
C GLY A 152 -0.07 0.95 3.77
N GLY A 153 -0.51 0.55 2.59
CA GLY A 153 -1.91 0.50 2.23
C GLY A 153 -2.16 0.83 0.77
N ASP A 154 -3.44 0.90 0.42
CA ASP A 154 -3.93 1.45 -0.83
C ASP A 154 -4.18 2.95 -0.65
N PHE A 155 -3.34 3.74 -1.27
CA PHE A 155 -3.46 5.21 -1.22
C PHE A 155 -4.40 5.76 -2.29
N ASN A 156 -4.87 4.92 -3.20
CA ASN A 156 -5.78 5.25 -4.29
C ASN A 156 -5.34 6.46 -5.15
N VAL A 157 -4.04 6.74 -5.18
CA VAL A 157 -3.44 7.84 -5.94
C VAL A 157 -2.01 7.51 -6.33
N HIS A 158 -1.58 8.03 -7.47
CA HIS A 158 -0.22 7.86 -7.99
C HIS A 158 0.85 8.59 -7.13
N SER A 159 2.11 8.29 -7.42
CA SER A 159 3.24 8.96 -6.77
C SER A 159 3.86 10.03 -7.68
N HIS A 160 4.25 11.16 -7.09
CA HIS A 160 5.04 12.17 -7.76
C HIS A 160 6.44 11.68 -8.18
N LEU A 161 6.90 10.57 -7.58
CA LEU A 161 8.16 9.92 -7.95
C LEU A 161 8.03 9.05 -9.21
N ASP A 162 6.80 8.78 -9.63
CA ASP A 162 6.48 7.96 -10.81
C ASP A 162 6.02 8.82 -12.00
N TRP A 163 5.48 10.02 -11.76
CA TRP A 163 4.97 10.95 -12.77
C TRP A 163 5.96 12.10 -13.01
N THR A 164 7.10 11.78 -13.61
CA THR A 164 8.25 12.68 -13.81
C THR A 164 8.45 13.04 -15.29
N GLU A 165 9.42 13.89 -15.58
CA GLU A 165 9.80 14.23 -16.97
C GLU A 165 10.27 13.01 -17.75
N GLU A 166 10.93 12.04 -17.06
CA GLU A 166 11.43 10.81 -17.69
C GLU A 166 10.28 9.85 -18.07
N THR A 167 9.20 9.85 -17.30
CA THR A 167 8.07 8.94 -17.47
C THR A 167 6.88 9.55 -18.20
N ARG A 168 6.88 10.86 -18.47
CA ARG A 168 5.73 11.60 -19.01
C ARG A 168 5.11 11.01 -20.28
N ASN A 169 5.92 10.35 -21.12
CA ASN A 169 5.48 9.71 -22.37
C ASN A 169 5.41 8.18 -22.26
N LEU A 170 5.55 7.63 -21.06
CA LEU A 170 5.44 6.21 -20.75
C LEU A 170 4.13 5.96 -19.98
N TYR A 171 3.76 4.69 -19.86
CA TYR A 171 2.68 4.21 -18.95
C TYR A 171 1.33 4.94 -19.11
N ASN A 172 1.05 5.47 -20.32
CA ASN A 172 -0.15 6.26 -20.62
C ASN A 172 -0.27 7.57 -19.81
N HIS A 173 0.85 8.15 -19.34
CA HIS A 173 0.84 9.44 -18.63
C HIS A 173 0.45 10.64 -19.55
N GLY A 174 0.39 10.43 -20.86
CA GLY A 174 -0.14 11.41 -21.83
C GLY A 174 0.65 12.71 -21.93
N GLY A 175 1.92 12.71 -21.53
CA GLY A 175 2.79 13.90 -21.49
C GLY A 175 2.74 14.65 -20.16
N ALA A 176 1.91 14.23 -19.21
CA ALA A 176 1.78 14.90 -17.92
C ALA A 176 2.95 14.60 -16.98
N VAL A 177 3.34 15.61 -16.21
CA VAL A 177 4.21 15.52 -15.04
C VAL A 177 3.42 16.07 -13.87
N VAL A 178 3.26 15.31 -12.81
CA VAL A 178 2.33 15.66 -11.72
C VAL A 178 2.95 15.43 -10.36
N ARG A 179 2.95 16.47 -9.53
CA ARG A 179 3.39 16.40 -8.13
C ARG A 179 2.22 16.02 -7.22
N TRP A 180 1.80 14.77 -7.29
CA TRP A 180 0.67 14.23 -6.54
C TRP A 180 0.71 14.57 -5.05
N PRO A 181 -0.33 15.23 -4.49
CA PRO A 181 -0.28 15.83 -3.15
C PRO A 181 -0.03 14.84 -2.02
N VAL A 182 -0.59 13.64 -2.11
CA VAL A 182 -0.46 12.60 -1.07
C VAL A 182 0.99 12.15 -0.94
N SER A 183 1.63 11.73 -2.02
CA SER A 183 3.02 11.26 -2.00
C SER A 183 4.00 12.39 -1.65
N VAL A 184 3.73 13.63 -2.08
CA VAL A 184 4.49 14.81 -1.66
C VAL A 184 4.34 15.08 -0.16
N ALA A 185 3.15 14.88 0.41
CA ALA A 185 2.92 15.03 1.85
C ALA A 185 3.68 13.97 2.66
N MET A 186 3.72 12.72 2.18
CA MET A 186 4.50 11.64 2.79
C MET A 186 6.00 11.96 2.79
N GLU A 187 6.55 12.39 1.66
CA GLU A 187 7.95 12.81 1.55
C GLU A 187 8.27 13.96 2.52
N LYS A 188 7.45 15.02 2.54
CA LYS A 188 7.61 16.17 3.46
C LYS A 188 7.52 15.76 4.93
N ALA A 189 6.75 14.72 5.24
CA ALA A 189 6.70 14.15 6.59
C ALA A 189 7.92 13.27 6.91
N GLY A 190 8.88 13.14 6.00
CA GLY A 190 10.12 12.40 6.15
C GLY A 190 9.99 10.90 5.95
N PHE A 191 8.91 10.43 5.36
CA PHE A 191 8.79 9.06 4.91
C PHE A 191 9.57 8.84 3.61
N LYS A 192 10.08 7.63 3.45
CA LYS A 192 10.66 7.13 2.22
C LYS A 192 9.74 6.07 1.64
N ASP A 193 9.56 6.09 0.33
CA ASP A 193 8.89 5.04 -0.43
C ASP A 193 9.89 3.89 -0.61
N SER A 194 9.61 2.74 0.01
CA SER A 194 10.54 1.61 -0.01
C SER A 194 10.78 1.06 -1.42
N PHE A 195 9.73 1.02 -2.25
CA PHE A 195 9.87 0.52 -3.61
C PHE A 195 10.71 1.47 -4.46
N ARG A 196 10.41 2.77 -4.43
CA ARG A 196 11.13 3.75 -5.25
C ARG A 196 12.57 3.99 -4.76
N GLU A 197 12.83 3.82 -3.46
CA GLU A 197 14.20 3.85 -2.96
C GLU A 197 15.05 2.69 -3.50
N MET A 198 14.46 1.49 -3.61
CA MET A 198 15.16 0.30 -4.12
C MET A 198 15.16 0.23 -5.66
N ASN A 199 14.22 0.88 -6.32
CA ASN A 199 14.07 0.91 -7.77
C ASN A 199 13.98 2.38 -8.25
N PRO A 200 15.08 3.14 -8.24
CA PRO A 200 15.05 4.61 -8.44
C PRO A 200 14.69 5.03 -9.88
N ASP A 201 14.85 4.16 -10.86
CA ASP A 201 14.49 4.42 -12.26
C ASP A 201 13.03 4.06 -12.52
N ALA A 202 12.14 5.04 -12.43
CA ALA A 202 10.72 4.84 -12.68
C ALA A 202 10.40 4.54 -14.15
N ALA A 203 11.26 4.98 -15.09
CA ALA A 203 11.08 4.67 -16.51
C ALA A 203 11.39 3.21 -16.82
N ALA A 204 12.36 2.62 -16.13
CA ALA A 204 12.69 1.21 -16.26
C ALA A 204 11.73 0.29 -15.51
N LYS A 205 11.19 0.75 -14.34
CA LYS A 205 10.35 -0.08 -13.48
C LYS A 205 9.29 0.76 -12.78
N LEU A 206 8.07 0.79 -13.32
CA LEU A 206 6.96 1.53 -12.73
C LEU A 206 6.51 0.91 -11.40
N GLY A 207 6.38 -0.40 -11.34
CA GLY A 207 5.91 -1.13 -10.16
C GLY A 207 4.39 -1.14 -10.05
N VAL A 208 3.71 -1.52 -11.12
CA VAL A 208 2.24 -1.56 -11.19
C VAL A 208 1.66 -2.39 -10.04
N THR A 209 0.64 -1.84 -9.38
CA THR A 209 -0.13 -2.55 -8.36
C THR A 209 -1.64 -2.54 -8.67
N TRP A 210 -2.08 -1.73 -9.61
CA TRP A 210 -3.48 -1.64 -10.04
C TRP A 210 -3.55 -1.06 -11.45
N LEU A 211 -4.41 -1.32 -12.22
CA LEU A 211 -5.12 -2.44 -12.78
C LEU A 211 -4.18 -3.56 -13.24
N THR A 212 -4.22 -4.66 -12.60
CA THR A 212 -3.35 -5.78 -12.97
C THR A 212 -4.04 -6.77 -13.92
N ASP A 213 -5.35 -6.66 -14.12
CA ASP A 213 -6.09 -7.51 -15.05
C ASP A 213 -5.98 -7.00 -16.49
N ALA A 214 -5.11 -7.63 -17.28
CA ALA A 214 -4.90 -7.29 -18.69
C ALA A 214 -6.15 -7.47 -19.58
N ASP A 215 -7.13 -8.29 -19.16
CA ASP A 215 -8.36 -8.52 -19.91
C ASP A 215 -9.41 -7.43 -19.64
N SER A 216 -9.28 -6.68 -18.54
CA SER A 216 -10.10 -5.52 -18.21
C SER A 216 -9.48 -4.20 -18.68
N LEU A 217 -8.25 -4.24 -19.18
CA LEU A 217 -7.59 -3.11 -19.80
C LEU A 217 -8.25 -2.84 -21.17
N GLU A 218 -9.35 -2.14 -21.18
CA GLU A 218 -9.67 -1.32 -22.36
C GLU A 218 -8.42 -0.47 -22.65
N THR A 219 -8.08 -0.33 -23.91
CA THR A 219 -6.82 0.25 -24.41
C THR A 219 -6.48 1.66 -23.91
N GLU A 220 -7.35 2.28 -23.12
CA GLU A 220 -7.22 3.63 -22.56
C GLU A 220 -7.01 3.64 -21.02
N CYS A 221 -7.14 2.50 -20.33
CA CYS A 221 -6.92 2.44 -18.88
C CYS A 221 -5.43 2.49 -18.54
N ARG A 222 -5.11 3.21 -17.46
CA ARG A 222 -3.74 3.31 -16.93
C ARG A 222 -3.54 2.27 -15.85
N ALA A 223 -2.58 1.40 -16.09
CA ALA A 223 -2.03 0.60 -15.00
C ALA A 223 -0.97 1.44 -14.29
N ASP A 224 -1.03 1.53 -12.97
CA ASP A 224 -0.10 2.36 -12.20
C ASP A 224 0.09 1.80 -10.78
N ARG A 225 0.91 2.46 -10.00
CA ARG A 225 1.21 2.12 -8.62
C ARG A 225 0.39 3.01 -7.69
N ILE A 226 -0.50 2.40 -6.91
CA ILE A 226 -1.34 3.08 -5.90
C ILE A 226 -1.24 2.43 -4.52
N ASP A 227 -0.59 1.27 -4.42
CA ASP A 227 -0.29 0.58 -3.18
C ASP A 227 1.17 0.82 -2.79
N PHE A 228 1.39 1.22 -1.56
CA PHE A 228 2.72 1.62 -1.10
C PHE A 228 3.09 0.99 0.23
N ILE A 229 4.41 0.88 0.47
CA ILE A 229 5.01 0.73 1.78
C ILE A 229 5.98 1.89 1.98
N TYR A 230 5.61 2.79 2.86
CA TYR A 230 6.45 3.88 3.32
C TYR A 230 7.10 3.54 4.66
N TYR A 231 8.28 4.07 4.92
CA TYR A 231 8.93 3.91 6.21
C TYR A 231 9.69 5.17 6.64
N ARG A 232 9.91 5.31 7.95
CA ARG A 232 10.65 6.43 8.54
C ARG A 232 11.37 6.00 9.80
N GLY A 233 12.59 6.52 10.01
CA GLY A 233 13.45 6.31 11.19
C GLY A 233 14.90 6.08 10.78
N LYS A 234 15.85 6.38 11.68
CA LYS A 234 17.27 6.12 11.45
C LYS A 234 17.68 4.67 11.73
N THR A 235 16.88 3.98 12.53
CA THR A 235 17.11 2.59 12.92
C THR A 235 16.50 1.56 11.99
N ILE A 236 15.89 1.99 10.88
CA ILE A 236 15.30 1.12 9.85
C ILE A 236 15.82 1.51 8.47
N GLN A 237 16.05 0.54 7.62
CA GLN A 237 16.46 0.73 6.24
C GLN A 237 15.88 -0.37 5.36
N ALA A 238 15.28 -0.01 4.22
CA ALA A 238 14.88 -0.97 3.20
C ALA A 238 16.12 -1.61 2.55
N THR A 239 16.05 -2.91 2.31
CA THR A 239 17.11 -3.69 1.64
C THR A 239 16.65 -4.23 0.31
N THR A 240 15.38 -4.60 0.20
CA THR A 240 14.71 -4.98 -1.05
C THR A 240 13.29 -4.43 -1.04
N SER A 241 12.74 -4.18 -2.21
CA SER A 241 11.30 -3.90 -2.37
C SER A 241 10.88 -4.21 -3.79
N GLU A 242 9.83 -5.01 -3.93
CA GLU A 242 9.26 -5.46 -5.20
C GLU A 242 7.76 -5.24 -5.22
N CYS A 243 7.26 -4.85 -6.39
CA CYS A 243 5.84 -4.87 -6.72
C CYS A 243 5.57 -6.07 -7.60
N TYR A 244 4.54 -6.81 -7.27
CA TYR A 244 4.08 -7.95 -8.05
C TYR A 244 2.71 -7.60 -8.60
N ASP A 245 2.63 -7.47 -9.92
CA ASP A 245 1.35 -7.32 -10.60
C ASP A 245 0.79 -8.69 -10.99
N ASN A 246 -0.51 -8.80 -11.06
CA ASN A 246 -1.13 -10.02 -11.54
C ASN A 246 -2.62 -9.86 -11.83
N SER A 247 -3.19 -10.90 -12.47
CA SER A 247 -4.55 -10.87 -12.96
C SER A 247 -5.52 -11.60 -12.03
N LEU A 248 -6.56 -10.91 -11.61
CA LEU A 248 -7.67 -11.44 -10.82
C LEU A 248 -8.22 -12.73 -11.43
N GLY A 249 -8.36 -13.77 -10.60
CA GLY A 249 -8.96 -15.04 -10.98
C GLY A 249 -8.08 -15.98 -11.82
N LYS A 250 -6.83 -15.60 -12.06
CA LYS A 250 -5.85 -16.41 -12.83
C LYS A 250 -4.84 -17.08 -11.92
N THR A 251 -4.02 -17.92 -12.52
CA THR A 251 -2.89 -18.55 -11.83
C THR A 251 -1.72 -17.58 -11.77
N PHE A 252 -1.14 -17.48 -10.58
CA PHE A 252 0.06 -16.70 -10.30
C PHE A 252 1.18 -17.63 -9.82
N THR A 253 2.28 -17.63 -10.54
CA THR A 253 3.48 -18.38 -10.12
C THR A 253 4.34 -17.48 -9.25
N PHE A 254 4.48 -17.86 -7.97
CA PHE A 254 5.31 -17.13 -7.01
C PHE A 254 6.31 -18.08 -6.35
N GLU A 255 7.59 -17.74 -6.41
CA GLU A 255 8.69 -18.56 -5.89
C GLU A 255 8.61 -20.06 -6.31
N GLY A 256 8.23 -20.29 -7.58
CA GLY A 256 8.16 -21.63 -8.18
C GLY A 256 6.91 -22.44 -7.84
N GLU A 257 5.92 -21.84 -7.20
CA GLU A 257 4.63 -22.48 -6.90
C GLU A 257 3.47 -21.68 -7.52
N ASP A 258 2.44 -22.38 -7.95
CA ASP A 258 1.26 -21.80 -8.58
C ASP A 258 0.15 -21.59 -7.56
N PHE A 259 -0.41 -20.37 -7.55
CA PHE A 259 -1.51 -19.97 -6.68
C PHE A 259 -2.66 -19.39 -7.50
N PHE A 260 -3.88 -19.54 -7.01
CA PHE A 260 -5.00 -18.76 -7.49
C PHE A 260 -4.86 -17.33 -6.95
N TYR A 261 -4.92 -16.32 -7.85
CA TYR A 261 -4.80 -14.92 -7.45
C TYR A 261 -6.17 -14.29 -7.21
N PRO A 262 -6.48 -13.88 -5.98
CA PRO A 262 -7.85 -13.46 -5.61
C PRO A 262 -8.08 -11.94 -5.69
N SER A 263 -7.07 -11.16 -6.04
CA SER A 263 -7.12 -9.70 -6.00
C SER A 263 -7.01 -9.08 -7.38
N ASP A 264 -7.69 -7.96 -7.61
CA ASP A 264 -7.51 -7.08 -8.77
C ASP A 264 -6.34 -6.10 -8.58
N HIS A 265 -5.75 -6.09 -7.38
CA HIS A 265 -4.47 -5.41 -7.11
C HIS A 265 -3.32 -6.40 -7.12
N GLY A 266 -2.16 -5.92 -7.50
CA GLY A 266 -0.88 -6.54 -7.16
C GLY A 266 -0.55 -6.36 -5.68
N PHE A 267 0.67 -6.71 -5.29
CA PHE A 267 1.13 -6.51 -3.91
C PHE A 267 2.56 -5.98 -3.86
N VAL A 268 2.88 -5.33 -2.76
CA VAL A 268 4.22 -4.82 -2.48
C VAL A 268 4.84 -5.66 -1.36
N LEU A 269 6.04 -6.19 -1.60
CA LEU A 269 6.85 -6.90 -0.62
C LEU A 269 8.16 -6.16 -0.41
N SER A 270 8.44 -5.76 0.84
CA SER A 270 9.66 -5.02 1.19
C SER A 270 10.35 -5.69 2.36
N GLU A 271 11.66 -5.78 2.29
CA GLU A 271 12.50 -6.24 3.39
C GLU A 271 13.21 -5.04 4.03
N PHE A 272 13.30 -5.09 5.34
CA PHE A 272 13.96 -4.06 6.13
C PHE A 272 14.97 -4.67 7.09
N VAL A 273 16.07 -3.95 7.29
CA VAL A 273 16.99 -4.22 8.39
C VAL A 273 16.70 -3.21 9.51
N LEU A 274 16.59 -3.72 10.74
CA LEU A 274 16.57 -2.91 11.96
C LEU A 274 17.99 -2.85 12.53
N LYS A 275 18.42 -1.65 12.95
CA LYS A 275 19.79 -1.37 13.43
C LYS A 275 19.80 -1.12 14.93
#